data_5ad3d9ecb7aed0be29a891060564b0eb
#
_entry.id   5ad3d9ecb7aed0be29a891060564b0eb
#
_cell.length_a   1.000
_cell.length_b   1.000
_cell.length_c   1.000
_cell.angle_alpha   90.00
_cell.angle_beta   90.00
_cell.angle_gamma   90.00
#
_symmetry.space_group_name_H-M   'P 1'
#
loop_
_entity.id
_entity.type
_entity.pdbx_description
1 polymer ?
#
loop_
_entity_poly.entity_id
_entity_poly.type
_entity_poly.pdbx_seq_one_letter_code
_entity_poly.pdbx_strand_id
1 'polypeptide(L)'
;RDRSVSRGLGDVYKRQNTGSKSEDVSAAAGETYKLEYTPTLKTYGFTEPVVLKAKPQRVVSLVHTPVLALHEMGIKQVAVPQAAMLEWPADLVKDAKLLNVSMNSNFDIETVIALEPDLVIVGYQSKDTYGKILDREKIPVYYVDAGHVVSYESIKELTDVLIKAFGQHNAGAEAITDRFNKLEARMAEKRQENKGQKVMVLQSAPPRHYIQGKDGTLGSMLNMLGYENVYQNNKMVLIDLEQALSYEPDLLFCVGGSKTAAEHQQVMEEDFAKNPEYWNNIKAIREREVIYLPIKYVATAGINVIDNINELIDIIDAKKLKQNG
;
A
#
# COMPACT_ATOMS: atom_id res chain seq x y z
N ARG A 1 33.15 -7.98 -91.61
CA ARG A 1 31.76 -8.26 -92.08
C ARG A 1 30.92 -8.63 -90.91
N ASP A 2 30.25 -7.78 -90.60
CA ASP A 2 28.80 -7.31 -90.61
C ASP A 2 28.19 -7.66 -89.28
N ARG A 3 27.82 -6.55 -88.58
CA ARG A 3 26.48 -5.93 -88.46
C ARG A 3 25.43 -6.94 -88.03
N SER A 4 24.83 -6.76 -86.84
CA SER A 4 23.68 -5.83 -86.62
C SER A 4 23.19 -5.99 -85.17
N VAL A 5 23.07 -4.92 -84.50
CA VAL A 5 21.91 -4.25 -83.99
C VAL A 5 20.66 -5.12 -83.66
N SER A 6 20.27 -5.15 -82.41
CA SER A 6 18.88 -4.94 -81.96
C SER A 6 18.84 -5.01 -80.43
N ARG A 7 18.64 -3.90 -79.82
CA ARG A 7 17.43 -3.43 -79.13
C ARG A 7 16.72 -4.47 -78.27
N GLY A 8 16.71 -4.24 -76.97
CA GLY A 8 15.46 -3.91 -76.43
C GLY A 8 15.18 -4.51 -75.07
N LEU A 9 14.75 -3.62 -74.24
CA LEU A 9 13.87 -3.80 -73.08
C LEU A 9 14.53 -4.27 -71.78
N GLY A 10 14.84 -3.25 -71.04
CA GLY A 10 14.93 -3.35 -69.59
C GLY A 10 13.57 -3.61 -69.00
N ASP A 11 13.54 -4.31 -67.95
CA ASP A 11 12.50 -4.19 -66.93
C ASP A 11 13.16 -4.64 -65.62
N VAL A 12 13.48 -3.68 -64.84
CA VAL A 12 12.74 -3.29 -63.64
C VAL A 12 12.48 -4.48 -62.69
N TYR A 13 13.46 -4.79 -61.86
CA TYR A 13 13.19 -5.32 -60.53
C TYR A 13 13.59 -4.27 -59.50
N LYS A 14 12.67 -3.37 -59.21
CA LYS A 14 12.64 -2.61 -57.98
C LYS A 14 12.47 -3.61 -56.84
N ARG A 15 13.55 -3.92 -56.12
CA ARG A 15 13.46 -4.45 -54.78
C ARG A 15 12.83 -3.38 -53.90
N GLN A 16 11.61 -3.62 -53.52
CA GLN A 16 11.00 -2.92 -52.40
C GLN A 16 11.70 -3.34 -51.13
N ASN A 17 12.53 -2.46 -50.69
CA ASN A 17 13.11 -2.52 -49.34
C ASN A 17 12.00 -2.04 -48.39
N THR A 18 11.19 -2.96 -47.88
CA THR A 18 10.30 -2.70 -46.72
C THR A 18 11.20 -2.59 -45.51
N GLY A 19 11.76 -1.41 -45.32
CA GLY A 19 12.33 -1.03 -44.04
C GLY A 19 11.20 -0.95 -43.04
N SER A 20 11.16 -1.89 -42.14
CA SER A 20 10.49 -1.79 -40.87
C SER A 20 11.06 -0.55 -40.19
N LYS A 21 10.35 0.57 -40.27
CA LYS A 21 10.56 1.67 -39.35
C LYS A 21 10.13 1.17 -38.00
N SER A 22 11.11 0.89 -37.14
CA SER A 22 10.94 1.00 -35.72
C SER A 22 10.42 2.43 -35.51
N GLU A 23 9.19 2.57 -35.11
CA GLU A 23 8.70 3.83 -34.56
C GLU A 23 9.48 4.07 -33.27
N ASP A 24 10.56 4.80 -33.38
CA ASP A 24 11.11 5.55 -32.28
C ASP A 24 9.96 6.47 -31.84
N VAL A 25 9.30 6.09 -30.74
CA VAL A 25 8.45 6.99 -29.97
C VAL A 25 9.39 8.06 -29.44
N SER A 26 9.62 9.08 -30.23
CA SER A 26 10.30 10.28 -29.77
C SER A 26 9.44 10.81 -28.63
N ALA A 27 9.96 10.73 -27.42
CA ALA A 27 9.40 11.39 -26.26
C ALA A 27 9.16 12.86 -26.66
N ALA A 28 7.93 13.32 -26.51
CA ALA A 28 7.58 14.71 -26.75
C ALA A 28 8.49 15.57 -25.85
N ALA A 29 9.30 16.39 -26.47
CA ALA A 29 10.25 17.26 -25.78
C ALA A 29 9.42 18.24 -24.91
N GLY A 30 9.45 18.05 -23.57
CA GLY A 30 8.86 18.97 -22.61
C GLY A 30 8.00 18.41 -21.51
N GLU A 31 7.69 17.11 -21.48
CA GLU A 31 6.88 16.55 -20.42
C GLU A 31 7.75 16.33 -19.15
N THR A 32 7.40 17.03 -18.07
CA THR A 32 8.05 16.87 -16.78
C THR A 32 7.10 16.19 -15.81
N TYR A 33 7.63 15.25 -14.99
CA TYR A 33 6.88 14.52 -13.99
C TYR A 33 7.18 15.12 -12.62
N LYS A 34 6.15 15.63 -11.96
CA LYS A 34 6.28 16.38 -10.71
C LYS A 34 5.66 15.61 -9.56
N LEU A 35 6.49 15.19 -8.61
CA LEU A 35 6.07 14.55 -7.36
C LEU A 35 5.98 15.61 -6.26
N GLU A 36 4.77 16.06 -5.96
CA GLU A 36 4.50 16.93 -4.83
C GLU A 36 4.61 16.13 -3.53
N TYR A 37 4.92 16.80 -2.41
CA TYR A 37 4.87 16.14 -1.11
C TYR A 37 3.47 16.18 -0.51
N THR A 38 3.12 15.12 0.24
CA THR A 38 1.85 15.04 0.98
C THR A 38 1.79 16.13 2.05
N PRO A 39 0.59 16.51 2.53
CA PRO A 39 0.44 17.48 3.62
C PRO A 39 1.29 17.13 4.84
N THR A 40 1.33 15.85 5.22
CA THR A 40 2.14 15.37 6.33
C THR A 40 3.63 15.64 6.12
N LEU A 41 4.19 15.32 4.96
CA LEU A 41 5.61 15.55 4.67
C LEU A 41 5.96 17.05 4.63
N LYS A 42 5.01 17.89 4.22
CA LYS A 42 5.20 19.35 4.25
C LYS A 42 5.39 19.87 5.67
N THR A 43 4.75 19.26 6.67
CA THR A 43 4.98 19.64 8.10
C THR A 43 6.37 19.29 8.60
N TYR A 44 7.05 18.33 7.95
CA TYR A 44 8.45 17.96 8.21
C TYR A 44 9.46 18.74 7.36
N GLY A 45 9.00 19.78 6.65
CA GLY A 45 9.86 20.69 5.87
C GLY A 45 10.17 20.22 4.45
N PHE A 46 9.47 19.21 3.93
CA PHE A 46 9.56 18.80 2.52
C PHE A 46 8.59 19.62 1.68
N THR A 47 9.04 20.77 1.16
CA THR A 47 8.19 21.72 0.43
C THR A 47 8.42 21.72 -1.07
N GLU A 48 9.65 21.48 -1.50
CA GLU A 48 10.02 21.51 -2.90
C GLU A 48 9.77 20.16 -3.58
N PRO A 49 8.97 20.10 -4.65
CA PRO A 49 8.66 18.86 -5.33
C PRO A 49 9.89 18.24 -6.00
N VAL A 50 9.85 16.92 -6.16
CA VAL A 50 10.82 16.22 -7.00
C VAL A 50 10.36 16.31 -8.45
N VAL A 51 11.21 16.84 -9.35
CA VAL A 51 10.91 17.01 -10.77
C VAL A 51 11.78 16.07 -11.60
N LEU A 52 11.14 15.16 -12.33
CA LEU A 52 11.81 14.25 -13.25
C LEU A 52 11.63 14.76 -14.68
N LYS A 53 12.70 14.71 -15.48
CA LYS A 53 12.72 15.16 -16.88
C LYS A 53 12.11 14.15 -17.84
N ALA A 54 11.88 12.91 -17.39
CA ALA A 54 11.26 11.84 -18.14
C ALA A 54 10.50 10.89 -17.21
N LYS A 55 9.60 10.08 -17.75
CA LYS A 55 8.92 9.03 -17.01
C LYS A 55 9.96 8.03 -16.46
N PRO A 56 9.99 7.75 -15.16
CA PRO A 56 11.01 6.88 -14.60
C PRO A 56 10.88 5.45 -15.13
N GLN A 57 12.01 4.82 -15.39
CA GLN A 57 12.13 3.45 -15.92
C GLN A 57 12.84 2.49 -14.96
N ARG A 58 13.47 3.03 -13.93
CA ARG A 58 14.30 2.27 -12.98
C ARG A 58 14.03 2.72 -11.55
N VAL A 59 12.76 2.57 -11.13
CA VAL A 59 12.36 2.97 -9.77
C VAL A 59 12.86 1.93 -8.76
N VAL A 60 13.45 2.40 -7.69
CA VAL A 60 13.72 1.63 -6.47
C VAL A 60 12.78 2.10 -5.39
N SER A 61 11.83 1.24 -4.99
CA SER A 61 10.97 1.49 -3.84
C SER A 61 11.56 0.82 -2.60
N LEU A 62 11.82 1.61 -1.56
CA LEU A 62 12.33 1.12 -0.27
C LEU A 62 11.26 1.16 0.84
N VAL A 63 10.01 1.44 0.45
CA VAL A 63 8.81 1.42 1.28
C VAL A 63 7.69 0.68 0.56
N HIS A 64 6.80 0.06 1.31
CA HIS A 64 5.75 -0.81 0.74
C HIS A 64 4.62 -0.01 0.05
N THR A 65 4.27 1.15 0.59
CA THR A 65 3.06 1.90 0.23
C THR A 65 2.93 2.24 -1.26
N PRO A 66 3.97 2.72 -1.97
CA PRO A 66 3.84 3.09 -3.39
C PRO A 66 3.87 1.90 -4.34
N VAL A 67 4.34 0.73 -3.91
CA VAL A 67 4.75 -0.39 -4.79
C VAL A 67 3.62 -0.85 -5.70
N LEU A 68 2.45 -1.17 -5.14
CA LEU A 68 1.31 -1.68 -5.92
C LEU A 68 0.71 -0.61 -6.83
N ALA A 69 0.62 0.64 -6.37
CA ALA A 69 0.11 1.74 -7.19
C ALA A 69 1.02 2.00 -8.41
N LEU A 70 2.33 2.03 -8.20
CA LEU A 70 3.30 2.17 -9.30
C LEU A 70 3.23 0.99 -10.27
N HIS A 71 3.10 -0.23 -9.74
CA HIS A 71 2.97 -1.43 -10.56
C HIS A 71 1.72 -1.40 -11.44
N GLU A 72 0.55 -1.10 -10.88
CA GLU A 72 -0.70 -1.00 -11.64
C GLU A 72 -0.69 0.14 -12.68
N MET A 73 0.04 1.23 -12.41
CA MET A 73 0.25 2.30 -13.39
C MET A 73 1.33 1.97 -14.44
N GLY A 74 1.92 0.77 -14.41
CA GLY A 74 2.97 0.35 -15.33
C GLY A 74 4.28 1.14 -15.18
N ILE A 75 4.55 1.68 -13.99
CA ILE A 75 5.84 2.29 -13.65
C ILE A 75 6.82 1.17 -13.28
N LYS A 76 7.90 1.04 -14.07
CA LYS A 76 8.85 -0.03 -13.88
C LYS A 76 9.66 0.13 -12.61
N GLN A 77 9.60 -0.88 -11.74
CA GLN A 77 10.38 -0.95 -10.52
C GLN A 77 11.48 -2.01 -10.69
N VAL A 78 12.72 -1.62 -10.46
CA VAL A 78 13.89 -2.53 -10.53
C VAL A 78 14.23 -3.16 -9.19
N ALA A 79 13.70 -2.57 -8.10
CA ALA A 79 13.73 -3.17 -6.78
C ALA A 79 12.55 -2.71 -5.91
N VAL A 80 12.10 -3.61 -5.05
CA VAL A 80 11.04 -3.37 -4.06
C VAL A 80 11.44 -3.95 -2.70
N PRO A 81 10.86 -3.50 -1.59
CA PRO A 81 11.19 -4.04 -0.28
C PRO A 81 10.70 -5.48 -0.16
N GLN A 82 11.49 -6.33 0.50
CA GLN A 82 11.03 -7.65 0.90
C GLN A 82 9.89 -7.50 1.91
N ALA A 83 8.80 -8.21 1.68
CA ALA A 83 7.64 -8.16 2.54
C ALA A 83 7.39 -9.53 3.18
N ALA A 84 7.51 -9.63 4.49
CA ALA A 84 7.24 -10.88 5.21
C ALA A 84 5.74 -11.20 5.30
N MET A 85 4.89 -10.17 5.18
CA MET A 85 3.44 -10.25 5.43
C MET A 85 2.60 -9.82 4.22
N LEU A 86 3.24 -9.42 3.12
CA LEU A 86 2.59 -9.01 1.88
C LEU A 86 3.12 -9.87 0.75
N GLU A 87 2.24 -10.30 -0.12
CA GLU A 87 2.62 -10.97 -1.35
C GLU A 87 2.62 -9.96 -2.49
N TRP A 88 3.79 -9.78 -3.11
CA TRP A 88 3.88 -8.98 -4.32
C TRP A 88 3.39 -9.75 -5.54
N PRO A 89 2.81 -9.09 -6.56
CA PRO A 89 2.47 -9.72 -7.83
C PRO A 89 3.64 -10.48 -8.44
N ALA A 90 3.39 -11.68 -8.97
CA ALA A 90 4.44 -12.55 -9.48
C ALA A 90 5.21 -11.94 -10.66
N ASP A 91 4.54 -11.16 -11.50
CA ASP A 91 5.16 -10.42 -12.61
C ASP A 91 6.06 -9.29 -12.11
N LEU A 92 5.70 -8.61 -11.01
CA LEU A 92 6.55 -7.60 -10.40
C LEU A 92 7.85 -8.21 -9.86
N VAL A 93 7.76 -9.28 -9.06
CA VAL A 93 8.96 -9.88 -8.43
C VAL A 93 9.83 -10.68 -9.39
N LYS A 94 9.31 -11.00 -10.56
CA LYS A 94 10.11 -11.62 -11.63
C LYS A 94 11.22 -10.68 -12.13
N ASP A 95 10.91 -9.38 -12.20
CA ASP A 95 11.79 -8.37 -12.79
C ASP A 95 12.43 -7.45 -11.76
N ALA A 96 11.88 -7.38 -10.53
CA ALA A 96 12.37 -6.53 -9.47
C ALA A 96 13.17 -7.32 -8.41
N LYS A 97 14.29 -6.75 -7.99
CA LYS A 97 15.08 -7.29 -6.88
C LYS A 97 14.36 -7.04 -5.54
N LEU A 98 14.28 -8.06 -4.70
CA LEU A 98 13.79 -7.90 -3.33
C LEU A 98 14.91 -7.38 -2.43
N LEU A 99 14.70 -6.26 -1.77
CA LEU A 99 15.65 -5.62 -0.87
C LEU A 99 15.20 -5.74 0.59
N ASN A 100 16.14 -6.08 1.45
CA ASN A 100 15.92 -6.02 2.89
C ASN A 100 15.95 -4.56 3.33
N VAL A 101 14.84 -4.08 3.88
CA VAL A 101 14.73 -2.78 4.51
C VAL A 101 14.31 -2.99 5.95
N SER A 102 15.12 -2.50 6.90
CA SER A 102 14.81 -2.64 8.32
C SER A 102 13.67 -1.70 8.73
N MET A 103 13.07 -1.97 9.90
CA MET A 103 12.04 -1.10 10.48
C MET A 103 12.50 0.35 10.69
N ASN A 104 13.80 0.58 10.84
CA ASN A 104 14.39 1.93 10.94
C ASN A 104 14.82 2.49 9.58
N SER A 105 14.28 1.96 8.48
CA SER A 105 14.58 2.38 7.11
C SER A 105 16.07 2.25 6.73
N ASN A 106 16.81 1.33 7.36
CA ASN A 106 18.17 0.99 6.96
C ASN A 106 18.15 -0.04 5.83
N PHE A 107 18.99 0.18 4.83
CA PHE A 107 19.12 -0.66 3.64
C PHE A 107 20.57 -0.62 3.13
N ASP A 108 20.92 -1.54 2.25
CA ASP A 108 22.22 -1.55 1.57
C ASP A 108 22.23 -0.51 0.45
N ILE A 109 22.87 0.64 0.73
CA ILE A 109 22.96 1.77 -0.19
C ILE A 109 23.79 1.44 -1.43
N GLU A 110 24.82 0.59 -1.31
CA GLU A 110 25.66 0.20 -2.45
C GLU A 110 24.85 -0.62 -3.44
N THR A 111 24.05 -1.55 -2.95
CA THR A 111 23.10 -2.30 -3.79
C THR A 111 22.10 -1.37 -4.48
N VAL A 112 21.57 -0.36 -3.81
CA VAL A 112 20.65 0.61 -4.41
C VAL A 112 21.34 1.38 -5.54
N ILE A 113 22.53 1.92 -5.31
CA ILE A 113 23.30 2.68 -6.32
C ILE A 113 23.66 1.78 -7.52
N ALA A 114 24.08 0.54 -7.28
CA ALA A 114 24.43 -0.43 -8.34
C ALA A 114 23.25 -0.78 -9.26
N LEU A 115 22.01 -0.52 -8.83
CA LEU A 115 20.81 -0.67 -9.66
C LEU A 115 20.60 0.50 -10.63
N GLU A 116 21.42 1.55 -10.56
CA GLU A 116 21.34 2.75 -11.41
C GLU A 116 19.90 3.31 -11.49
N PRO A 117 19.25 3.61 -10.34
CA PRO A 117 17.88 4.08 -10.35
C PRO A 117 17.76 5.50 -10.90
N ASP A 118 16.66 5.76 -11.60
CA ASP A 118 16.26 7.10 -12.02
C ASP A 118 15.26 7.75 -11.04
N LEU A 119 14.77 6.98 -10.05
CA LEU A 119 14.02 7.46 -8.90
C LEU A 119 14.17 6.47 -7.74
N VAL A 120 14.49 6.98 -6.56
CA VAL A 120 14.43 6.23 -5.29
C VAL A 120 13.28 6.78 -4.45
N ILE A 121 12.39 5.90 -3.98
CA ILE A 121 11.32 6.24 -3.03
C ILE A 121 11.65 5.61 -1.68
N VAL A 122 11.80 6.44 -0.66
CA VAL A 122 12.31 6.00 0.66
C VAL A 122 11.65 6.76 1.80
N GLY A 123 11.64 6.18 2.99
CA GLY A 123 11.16 6.85 4.20
C GLY A 123 11.96 8.11 4.52
N TYR A 124 11.28 9.17 4.92
CA TYR A 124 11.94 10.46 5.21
C TYR A 124 13.01 10.36 6.32
N GLN A 125 12.88 9.38 7.20
CA GLN A 125 13.84 9.10 8.27
C GLN A 125 15.25 8.77 7.73
N SER A 126 15.33 8.30 6.49
CA SER A 126 16.58 7.96 5.81
C SER A 126 17.33 9.18 5.27
N LYS A 127 16.74 10.37 5.29
CA LYS A 127 17.30 11.58 4.68
C LYS A 127 18.68 11.94 5.25
N ASP A 128 18.81 11.94 6.56
CA ASP A 128 20.07 12.34 7.22
C ASP A 128 21.18 11.30 7.00
N THR A 129 20.82 10.02 6.89
CA THR A 129 21.79 8.93 6.71
C THR A 129 22.23 8.79 5.25
N TYR A 130 21.28 8.75 4.31
CA TYR A 130 21.56 8.38 2.92
C TYR A 130 21.37 9.52 1.92
N GLY A 131 20.65 10.61 2.27
CA GLY A 131 20.32 11.68 1.33
C GLY A 131 21.53 12.27 0.66
N LYS A 132 22.58 12.63 1.43
CA LYS A 132 23.82 13.20 0.88
C LYS A 132 24.60 12.24 -0.03
N ILE A 133 24.45 10.92 0.16
CA ILE A 133 25.08 9.91 -0.68
C ILE A 133 24.36 9.87 -2.03
N LEU A 134 23.03 9.77 -2.00
CA LEU A 134 22.19 9.74 -3.20
C LEU A 134 22.30 11.04 -4.01
N ASP A 135 22.39 12.20 -3.34
CA ASP A 135 22.59 13.50 -3.99
C ASP A 135 23.95 13.56 -4.74
N ARG A 136 25.03 13.03 -4.16
CA ARG A 136 26.34 12.94 -4.84
C ARG A 136 26.30 12.09 -6.09
N GLU A 137 25.54 11.01 -6.04
CA GLU A 137 25.31 10.12 -7.19
C GLU A 137 24.27 10.69 -8.19
N LYS A 138 23.70 11.88 -7.88
CA LYS A 138 22.66 12.55 -8.69
C LYS A 138 21.41 11.72 -8.92
N ILE A 139 21.07 10.88 -7.96
CA ILE A 139 19.88 10.04 -7.98
C ILE A 139 18.71 10.84 -7.40
N PRO A 140 17.61 11.05 -8.15
CA PRO A 140 16.41 11.68 -7.64
C PRO A 140 15.80 10.85 -6.49
N VAL A 141 15.48 11.52 -5.38
CA VAL A 141 14.90 10.86 -4.19
C VAL A 141 13.57 11.50 -3.84
N TYR A 142 12.54 10.68 -3.74
CA TYR A 142 11.24 11.07 -3.22
C TYR A 142 11.05 10.47 -1.83
N TYR A 143 10.92 11.35 -0.83
CA TYR A 143 10.72 10.94 0.55
C TYR A 143 9.24 10.76 0.87
N VAL A 144 8.92 9.73 1.63
CA VAL A 144 7.55 9.45 2.07
C VAL A 144 7.50 9.20 3.59
N ASP A 145 6.34 9.34 4.18
CA ASP A 145 6.14 8.88 5.55
C ASP A 145 6.03 7.35 5.54
N ALA A 146 7.05 6.70 6.07
CA ALA A 146 7.14 5.26 6.20
C ALA A 146 6.91 4.82 7.66
N GLY A 147 6.03 5.49 8.39
CA GLY A 147 5.70 5.16 9.77
C GLY A 147 5.24 3.70 9.93
N HIS A 148 5.36 3.17 11.15
CA HIS A 148 4.96 1.79 11.48
C HIS A 148 3.44 1.56 11.35
N VAL A 149 2.68 2.64 11.27
CA VAL A 149 1.23 2.62 11.13
C VAL A 149 0.87 3.43 9.89
N VAL A 150 0.29 2.75 8.93
CA VAL A 150 -0.15 3.36 7.68
C VAL A 150 -1.67 3.43 7.71
N SER A 151 -2.22 4.65 7.75
CA SER A 151 -3.67 4.87 7.72
C SER A 151 -4.21 4.86 6.29
N TYR A 152 -5.52 4.68 6.16
CA TYR A 152 -6.20 4.81 4.86
C TYR A 152 -5.89 6.17 4.21
N GLU A 153 -5.97 7.24 4.99
CA GLU A 153 -5.74 8.61 4.51
C GLU A 153 -4.32 8.77 3.97
N SER A 154 -3.31 8.28 4.69
CA SER A 154 -1.91 8.40 4.26
C SER A 154 -1.63 7.59 2.98
N ILE A 155 -2.27 6.42 2.83
CA ILE A 155 -2.19 5.62 1.61
C ILE A 155 -2.81 6.37 0.44
N LYS A 156 -4.02 6.91 0.64
CA LYS A 156 -4.74 7.64 -0.40
C LYS A 156 -3.99 8.91 -0.81
N GLU A 157 -3.53 9.73 0.14
CA GLU A 157 -2.74 10.93 -0.14
C GLU A 157 -1.50 10.63 -0.98
N LEU A 158 -0.72 9.60 -0.62
CA LEU A 158 0.44 9.22 -1.41
C LEU A 158 0.04 8.71 -2.81
N THR A 159 -1.01 7.90 -2.89
CA THR A 159 -1.51 7.38 -4.16
C THR A 159 -1.98 8.51 -5.08
N ASP A 160 -2.69 9.51 -4.56
CA ASP A 160 -3.13 10.70 -5.29
C ASP A 160 -1.93 11.50 -5.84
N VAL A 161 -0.84 11.63 -5.07
CA VAL A 161 0.41 12.24 -5.56
C VAL A 161 1.00 11.45 -6.72
N LEU A 162 1.05 10.12 -6.62
CA LEU A 162 1.58 9.26 -7.68
C LEU A 162 0.71 9.31 -8.95
N ILE A 163 -0.61 9.27 -8.79
CA ILE A 163 -1.57 9.42 -9.89
C ILE A 163 -1.40 10.78 -10.57
N LYS A 164 -1.26 11.85 -9.81
CA LYS A 164 -1.04 13.20 -10.37
C LYS A 164 0.28 13.28 -11.12
N ALA A 165 1.32 12.60 -10.64
CA ALA A 165 2.64 12.62 -11.28
C ALA A 165 2.72 11.74 -12.54
N PHE A 166 2.10 10.55 -12.51
CA PHE A 166 2.32 9.51 -13.53
C PHE A 166 1.03 9.04 -14.23
N GLY A 167 -0.13 9.52 -13.79
CA GLY A 167 -1.43 8.97 -14.20
C GLY A 167 -2.04 9.59 -15.45
N GLN A 168 -1.41 10.58 -16.08
CA GLN A 168 -1.96 11.19 -17.29
C GLN A 168 -2.07 10.14 -18.41
N HIS A 169 -3.29 9.97 -18.95
CA HIS A 169 -3.60 8.96 -19.97
C HIS A 169 -3.21 7.52 -19.56
N ASN A 170 -3.39 7.19 -18.29
CA ASN A 170 -2.98 5.91 -17.72
C ASN A 170 -4.18 5.13 -17.19
N ALA A 171 -4.52 4.03 -17.86
CA ALA A 171 -5.67 3.18 -17.49
C ALA A 171 -5.56 2.59 -16.07
N GLY A 172 -4.34 2.30 -15.58
CA GLY A 172 -4.12 1.82 -14.22
C GLY A 172 -4.46 2.91 -13.18
N ALA A 173 -4.05 4.16 -13.45
CA ALA A 173 -4.41 5.29 -12.59
C ALA A 173 -5.92 5.54 -12.54
N GLU A 174 -6.59 5.44 -13.69
CA GLU A 174 -8.05 5.56 -13.77
C GLU A 174 -8.74 4.45 -12.99
N ALA A 175 -8.26 3.20 -13.12
CA ALA A 175 -8.80 2.05 -12.39
C ALA A 175 -8.60 2.17 -10.87
N ILE A 176 -7.45 2.64 -10.41
CA ILE A 176 -7.19 2.90 -8.98
C ILE A 176 -8.14 3.98 -8.47
N THR A 177 -8.30 5.08 -9.19
CA THR A 177 -9.20 6.19 -8.84
C THR A 177 -10.65 5.72 -8.72
N ASP A 178 -11.12 4.94 -9.70
CA ASP A 178 -12.49 4.39 -9.69
C ASP A 178 -12.73 3.47 -8.50
N ARG A 179 -11.76 2.62 -8.14
CA ARG A 179 -11.84 1.75 -6.97
C ARG A 179 -11.91 2.56 -5.66
N PHE A 180 -11.11 3.61 -5.51
CA PHE A 180 -11.20 4.48 -4.34
C PHE A 180 -12.57 5.17 -4.25
N ASN A 181 -13.09 5.71 -5.36
CA ASN A 181 -14.38 6.37 -5.38
C ASN A 181 -15.52 5.42 -4.98
N LYS A 182 -15.51 4.18 -5.50
CA LYS A 182 -16.48 3.14 -5.13
C LYS A 182 -16.38 2.76 -3.67
N LEU A 183 -15.16 2.60 -3.15
CA LEU A 183 -14.94 2.32 -1.74
C LEU A 183 -15.45 3.46 -0.84
N GLU A 184 -15.15 4.71 -1.19
CA GLU A 184 -15.59 5.87 -0.40
C GLU A 184 -17.11 6.00 -0.35
N ALA A 185 -17.80 5.73 -1.46
CA ALA A 185 -19.26 5.67 -1.48
C ALA A 185 -19.79 4.58 -0.52
N ARG A 186 -19.23 3.37 -0.59
CA ARG A 186 -19.59 2.25 0.27
C ARG A 186 -19.31 2.56 1.76
N MET A 187 -18.16 3.15 2.07
CA MET A 187 -17.82 3.56 3.43
C MET A 187 -18.77 4.63 3.97
N ALA A 188 -19.22 5.56 3.11
CA ALA A 188 -20.17 6.58 3.51
C ALA A 188 -21.53 6.00 3.94
N GLU A 189 -22.03 4.98 3.25
CA GLU A 189 -23.23 4.23 3.64
C GLU A 189 -23.02 3.55 5.00
N LYS A 190 -21.92 2.79 5.15
CA LYS A 190 -21.60 2.07 6.39
C LYS A 190 -21.38 3.00 7.59
N ARG A 191 -20.85 4.20 7.36
CA ARG A 191 -20.67 5.21 8.43
C ARG A 191 -21.98 5.59 9.08
N GLN A 192 -23.08 5.65 8.34
CA GLN A 192 -24.39 5.94 8.91
C GLN A 192 -24.94 4.74 9.68
N GLU A 193 -24.77 3.53 9.14
CA GLU A 193 -25.25 2.28 9.75
C GLU A 193 -24.55 1.97 11.10
N ASN A 194 -23.26 2.27 11.20
CA ASN A 194 -22.42 1.91 12.35
C ASN A 194 -22.33 3.02 13.41
N LYS A 195 -22.94 4.17 13.15
CA LYS A 195 -22.85 5.35 14.05
C LYS A 195 -23.26 5.02 15.48
N GLY A 196 -22.36 5.30 16.42
CA GLY A 196 -22.58 5.08 17.85
C GLY A 196 -22.31 3.65 18.32
N GLN A 197 -21.94 2.72 17.44
CA GLN A 197 -21.50 1.38 17.84
C GLN A 197 -20.06 1.45 18.35
N LYS A 198 -19.86 0.93 19.56
CA LYS A 198 -18.55 0.93 20.23
C LYS A 198 -17.73 -0.29 19.88
N VAL A 199 -16.49 -0.09 19.46
CA VAL A 199 -15.59 -1.17 19.11
C VAL A 199 -14.29 -1.11 19.91
N MET A 200 -13.73 -2.27 20.20
CA MET A 200 -12.35 -2.45 20.66
C MET A 200 -11.55 -3.15 19.57
N VAL A 201 -10.32 -2.73 19.37
CA VAL A 201 -9.38 -3.41 18.45
C VAL A 201 -8.24 -4.01 19.27
N LEU A 202 -8.18 -5.32 19.30
CA LEU A 202 -7.15 -6.08 19.99
C LEU A 202 -6.21 -6.69 18.95
N GLN A 203 -4.96 -6.21 18.92
CA GLN A 203 -3.90 -6.83 18.14
C GLN A 203 -3.12 -7.79 19.02
N SER A 204 -3.18 -9.07 18.72
CA SER A 204 -2.71 -10.11 19.63
C SER A 204 -1.67 -11.04 19.02
N ALA A 205 -0.62 -11.28 19.80
CA ALA A 205 0.34 -12.36 19.62
C ALA A 205 0.58 -12.97 21.01
N PRO A 206 -0.30 -13.89 21.45
CA PRO A 206 -0.26 -14.42 22.83
C PRO A 206 1.14 -14.84 23.27
N PRO A 207 1.57 -14.50 24.49
CA PRO A 207 0.74 -13.93 25.57
C PRO A 207 0.66 -12.39 25.57
N ARG A 208 1.01 -11.71 24.48
CA ARG A 208 0.98 -10.24 24.40
C ARG A 208 -0.26 -9.77 23.62
N HIS A 209 -0.94 -8.79 24.19
CA HIS A 209 -2.11 -8.16 23.60
C HIS A 209 -1.93 -6.66 23.58
N TYR A 210 -2.19 -6.05 22.45
CA TYR A 210 -2.10 -4.61 22.25
C TYR A 210 -3.47 -4.09 21.88
N ILE A 211 -3.86 -2.98 22.49
CA ILE A 211 -5.06 -2.25 22.08
C ILE A 211 -4.68 -1.19 21.04
N GLN A 212 -5.37 -1.16 19.91
CA GLN A 212 -5.17 -0.14 18.88
C GLN A 212 -6.11 1.03 19.08
N GLY A 213 -5.57 2.24 18.98
CA GLY A 213 -6.35 3.45 18.86
C GLY A 213 -6.80 3.74 17.42
N LYS A 214 -7.37 4.91 17.22
CA LYS A 214 -7.94 5.36 15.93
C LYS A 214 -6.92 5.48 14.80
N ASP A 215 -5.62 5.66 15.11
CA ASP A 215 -4.54 5.77 14.12
C ASP A 215 -3.87 4.42 13.86
N GLY A 216 -4.30 3.32 14.51
CA GLY A 216 -3.90 1.97 14.16
C GLY A 216 -4.43 1.55 12.79
N THR A 217 -3.74 0.65 12.09
CA THR A 217 -4.14 0.25 10.73
C THR A 217 -5.62 -0.20 10.69
N LEU A 218 -6.00 -1.16 11.52
CA LEU A 218 -7.39 -1.60 11.61
C LEU A 218 -8.29 -0.57 12.30
N GLY A 219 -7.77 0.11 13.33
CA GLY A 219 -8.51 1.17 14.03
C GLY A 219 -8.93 2.31 13.11
N SER A 220 -8.06 2.73 12.18
CA SER A 220 -8.38 3.76 11.19
C SER A 220 -9.45 3.28 10.20
N MET A 221 -9.38 2.02 9.72
CA MET A 221 -10.41 1.46 8.85
C MET A 221 -11.79 1.47 9.52
N LEU A 222 -11.87 1.03 10.79
CA LEU A 222 -13.14 1.02 11.53
C LEU A 222 -13.66 2.42 11.81
N ASN A 223 -12.79 3.38 12.09
CA ASN A 223 -13.17 4.79 12.22
C ASN A 223 -13.78 5.34 10.93
N MET A 224 -13.19 5.01 9.76
CA MET A 224 -13.74 5.37 8.45
C MET A 224 -15.13 4.75 8.20
N LEU A 225 -15.40 3.57 8.77
CA LEU A 225 -16.69 2.90 8.72
C LEU A 225 -17.70 3.39 9.77
N GLY A 226 -17.36 4.40 10.59
CA GLY A 226 -18.26 5.07 11.51
C GLY A 226 -18.33 4.47 12.92
N TYR A 227 -17.49 3.49 13.23
CA TYR A 227 -17.39 2.94 14.58
C TYR A 227 -16.70 3.89 15.55
N GLU A 228 -17.11 3.84 16.80
CA GLU A 228 -16.48 4.54 17.92
C GLU A 228 -15.49 3.58 18.62
N ASN A 229 -14.19 3.82 18.45
CA ASN A 229 -13.19 3.02 19.16
C ASN A 229 -13.19 3.42 20.65
N VAL A 230 -13.38 2.46 21.54
CA VAL A 230 -13.38 2.69 23.00
C VAL A 230 -12.03 3.18 23.52
N TYR A 231 -10.95 2.87 22.82
CA TYR A 231 -9.62 3.36 23.14
C TYR A 231 -9.31 4.62 22.32
N GLN A 232 -9.42 5.77 22.98
CA GLN A 232 -9.37 7.08 22.32
C GLN A 232 -7.95 7.59 21.99
N ASN A 233 -6.91 6.96 22.55
CA ASN A 233 -5.55 7.36 22.21
C ASN A 233 -5.19 6.96 20.77
N ASN A 234 -4.26 7.71 20.19
CA ASN A 234 -3.85 7.48 18.80
C ASN A 234 -2.95 6.24 18.62
N LYS A 235 -2.19 5.90 19.65
CA LYS A 235 -1.14 4.87 19.56
C LYS A 235 -1.68 3.48 19.93
N MET A 236 -1.02 2.47 19.37
CA MET A 236 -1.12 1.10 19.86
C MET A 236 -0.25 0.94 21.11
N VAL A 237 -0.81 0.40 22.18
CA VAL A 237 -0.10 0.14 23.43
C VAL A 237 -0.39 -1.27 23.94
N LEU A 238 0.50 -1.80 24.78
CA LEU A 238 0.22 -3.03 25.53
C LEU A 238 -1.06 -2.80 26.34
N ILE A 239 -1.99 -3.74 26.26
CA ILE A 239 -3.28 -3.58 26.95
C ILE A 239 -3.04 -3.54 28.46
N ASP A 240 -3.62 -2.53 29.11
CA ASP A 240 -3.81 -2.53 30.55
C ASP A 240 -5.09 -3.31 30.85
N LEU A 241 -4.92 -4.45 31.51
CA LEU A 241 -6.00 -5.38 31.76
C LEU A 241 -7.07 -4.79 32.69
N GLU A 242 -6.69 -4.00 33.69
CA GLU A 242 -7.66 -3.35 34.59
C GLU A 242 -8.44 -2.25 33.84
N GLN A 243 -7.74 -1.47 33.03
CA GLN A 243 -8.38 -0.44 32.21
C GLN A 243 -9.31 -1.05 31.16
N ALA A 244 -8.93 -2.19 30.56
CA ALA A 244 -9.75 -2.85 29.55
C ALA A 244 -11.12 -3.30 30.08
N LEU A 245 -11.23 -3.61 31.37
CA LEU A 245 -12.50 -3.95 32.02
C LEU A 245 -13.46 -2.77 32.10
N SER A 246 -12.96 -1.53 32.04
CA SER A 246 -13.79 -0.32 32.01
C SER A 246 -14.36 -0.01 30.64
N TYR A 247 -13.83 -0.65 29.60
CA TYR A 247 -14.34 -0.51 28.23
C TYR A 247 -15.49 -1.49 28.00
N GLU A 248 -16.59 -0.99 27.51
CA GLU A 248 -17.77 -1.79 27.17
C GLU A 248 -17.99 -1.77 25.65
N PRO A 249 -17.13 -2.46 24.87
CA PRO A 249 -17.32 -2.52 23.43
C PRO A 249 -18.54 -3.38 23.09
N ASP A 250 -19.29 -2.94 22.09
CA ASP A 250 -20.38 -3.76 21.51
C ASP A 250 -19.80 -4.86 20.62
N LEU A 251 -18.62 -4.62 20.04
CA LEU A 251 -17.95 -5.55 19.13
C LEU A 251 -16.42 -5.49 19.36
N LEU A 252 -15.78 -6.64 19.42
CA LEU A 252 -14.33 -6.79 19.48
C LEU A 252 -13.78 -7.24 18.13
N PHE A 253 -12.86 -6.48 17.58
CA PHE A 253 -12.04 -6.92 16.45
C PHE A 253 -10.71 -7.46 16.97
N CYS A 254 -10.48 -8.73 16.77
CA CYS A 254 -9.27 -9.41 17.20
C CYS A 254 -8.41 -9.74 15.97
N VAL A 255 -7.22 -9.14 15.87
CA VAL A 255 -6.33 -9.29 14.72
C VAL A 255 -4.94 -9.76 15.17
N GLY A 256 -4.29 -10.62 14.41
CA GLY A 256 -2.98 -11.14 14.80
C GLY A 256 -2.17 -11.76 13.68
N GLY A 257 -1.12 -12.50 14.06
CA GLY A 257 -0.12 -13.03 13.15
C GLY A 257 -0.55 -14.22 12.29
N SER A 258 -1.74 -14.76 12.48
CA SER A 258 -2.22 -15.93 11.73
C SER A 258 -2.57 -15.56 10.29
N LYS A 259 -2.43 -16.52 9.36
CA LYS A 259 -2.72 -16.30 7.94
C LYS A 259 -4.22 -16.27 7.64
N THR A 260 -5.01 -16.99 8.42
CA THR A 260 -6.47 -17.05 8.27
C THR A 260 -7.20 -16.60 9.52
N ALA A 261 -8.45 -16.14 9.36
CA ALA A 261 -9.32 -15.79 10.47
C ALA A 261 -9.59 -16.99 11.39
N ALA A 262 -9.79 -18.19 10.83
CA ALA A 262 -10.05 -19.39 11.61
C ALA A 262 -8.86 -19.80 12.49
N GLU A 263 -7.63 -19.74 11.95
CA GLU A 263 -6.43 -19.98 12.76
C GLU A 263 -6.30 -18.97 13.89
N HIS A 264 -6.57 -17.69 13.60
CA HIS A 264 -6.50 -16.64 14.61
C HIS A 264 -7.57 -16.82 15.68
N GLN A 265 -8.79 -17.19 15.30
CA GLN A 265 -9.87 -17.53 16.22
C GLN A 265 -9.44 -18.63 17.18
N GLN A 266 -8.91 -19.75 16.66
CA GLN A 266 -8.46 -20.86 17.50
C GLN A 266 -7.40 -20.39 18.51
N VAL A 267 -6.37 -19.69 18.06
CA VAL A 267 -5.31 -19.17 18.92
C VAL A 267 -5.86 -18.29 20.04
N MET A 268 -6.80 -17.43 19.72
CA MET A 268 -7.36 -16.49 20.68
C MET A 268 -8.35 -17.14 21.65
N GLU A 269 -9.19 -18.05 21.19
CA GLU A 269 -10.11 -18.80 22.07
C GLU A 269 -9.35 -19.69 23.06
N GLU A 270 -8.26 -20.32 22.63
CA GLU A 270 -7.35 -21.05 23.53
C GLU A 270 -6.69 -20.13 24.55
N ASP A 271 -6.34 -18.90 24.16
CA ASP A 271 -5.73 -17.95 25.08
C ASP A 271 -6.76 -17.33 26.04
N PHE A 272 -7.95 -16.99 25.59
CA PHE A 272 -9.05 -16.53 26.45
C PHE A 272 -9.45 -17.59 27.49
N ALA A 273 -9.40 -18.87 27.11
CA ALA A 273 -9.71 -20.00 28.00
C ALA A 273 -8.68 -20.18 29.14
N LYS A 274 -7.46 -19.61 29.03
CA LYS A 274 -6.46 -19.67 30.10
C LYS A 274 -6.81 -18.78 31.31
N ASN A 275 -7.55 -17.68 31.04
CA ASN A 275 -8.00 -16.75 32.09
C ASN A 275 -9.43 -16.27 31.84
N PRO A 276 -10.43 -17.18 31.92
CA PRO A 276 -11.82 -16.87 31.56
C PRO A 276 -12.45 -15.87 32.55
N GLU A 277 -12.04 -15.86 33.81
CA GLU A 277 -12.54 -14.91 34.80
C GLU A 277 -12.20 -13.47 34.42
N TYR A 278 -11.07 -13.26 33.77
CA TYR A 278 -10.68 -11.96 33.25
C TYR A 278 -11.40 -11.63 31.94
N TRP A 279 -11.22 -12.46 30.91
CA TRP A 279 -11.69 -12.16 29.58
C TRP A 279 -13.22 -12.05 29.47
N ASN A 280 -13.97 -12.83 30.24
CA ASN A 280 -15.43 -12.76 30.27
C ASN A 280 -15.98 -11.47 30.91
N ASN A 281 -15.16 -10.65 31.53
CA ASN A 281 -15.58 -9.33 31.99
C ASN A 281 -15.66 -8.31 30.84
N ILE A 282 -15.00 -8.58 29.70
CA ILE A 282 -15.16 -7.76 28.51
C ILE A 282 -16.47 -8.15 27.83
N LYS A 283 -17.41 -7.20 27.74
CA LYS A 283 -18.77 -7.41 27.22
C LYS A 283 -18.77 -8.19 25.91
N ALA A 284 -18.02 -7.71 24.90
CA ALA A 284 -18.00 -8.34 23.58
C ALA A 284 -17.50 -9.80 23.59
N ILE A 285 -16.58 -10.16 24.49
CA ILE A 285 -16.11 -11.56 24.63
C ILE A 285 -17.19 -12.42 25.28
N ARG A 286 -17.78 -11.94 26.37
CA ARG A 286 -18.86 -12.63 27.07
C ARG A 286 -20.08 -12.91 26.18
N GLU A 287 -20.43 -11.94 25.33
CA GLU A 287 -21.56 -12.00 24.42
C GLU A 287 -21.22 -12.64 23.07
N ARG A 288 -19.98 -13.08 22.89
CA ARG A 288 -19.44 -13.67 21.64
C ARG A 288 -19.51 -12.74 20.43
N GLU A 289 -19.43 -11.43 20.70
CA GLU A 289 -19.38 -10.38 19.71
C GLU A 289 -17.94 -10.10 19.31
N VAL A 290 -17.25 -11.13 18.80
CA VAL A 290 -15.86 -11.06 18.36
C VAL A 290 -15.77 -11.34 16.85
N ILE A 291 -14.99 -10.52 16.15
CA ILE A 291 -14.57 -10.74 14.77
C ILE A 291 -13.07 -11.02 14.77
N TYR A 292 -12.67 -12.20 14.34
CA TYR A 292 -11.28 -12.58 14.20
C TYR A 292 -10.80 -12.28 12.78
N LEU A 293 -9.63 -11.64 12.68
CA LEU A 293 -9.07 -11.18 11.42
C LEU A 293 -7.61 -11.63 11.23
N PRO A 294 -7.21 -12.01 10.03
CA PRO A 294 -5.85 -12.43 9.74
C PRO A 294 -4.87 -11.26 9.68
N ILE A 295 -3.56 -11.58 9.63
CA ILE A 295 -2.44 -10.64 9.65
C ILE A 295 -2.51 -9.55 8.57
N LYS A 296 -3.15 -9.78 7.44
CA LYS A 296 -3.26 -8.80 6.36
C LYS A 296 -3.89 -7.47 6.79
N TYR A 297 -4.74 -7.48 7.82
CA TYR A 297 -5.34 -6.26 8.38
C TYR A 297 -4.39 -5.46 9.28
N VAL A 298 -3.24 -6.04 9.65
CA VAL A 298 -2.15 -5.33 10.33
C VAL A 298 -1.11 -4.84 9.32
N ALA A 299 -0.88 -5.63 8.27
CA ALA A 299 0.17 -5.42 7.27
C ALA A 299 -0.33 -4.68 6.01
N THR A 300 -1.47 -4.02 6.06
CA THR A 300 -1.95 -3.20 4.94
C THR A 300 -0.98 -2.06 4.66
N ALA A 301 -0.46 -2.02 3.45
CA ALA A 301 0.54 -1.05 3.09
C ALA A 301 0.43 -0.65 1.61
N GLY A 302 -0.52 0.16 1.26
CA GLY A 302 -0.72 0.61 -0.12
C GLY A 302 -2.15 0.38 -0.61
N ILE A 303 -2.36 0.40 -1.91
CA ILE A 303 -3.71 0.33 -2.52
C ILE A 303 -4.49 -0.96 -2.24
N ASN A 304 -3.84 -2.01 -1.72
CA ASN A 304 -4.51 -3.19 -1.18
C ASN A 304 -5.44 -2.87 0.02
N VAL A 305 -5.32 -1.68 0.61
CA VAL A 305 -6.28 -1.16 1.60
C VAL A 305 -7.71 -1.15 1.06
N ILE A 306 -7.88 -0.91 -0.25
CA ILE A 306 -9.20 -0.89 -0.91
C ILE A 306 -9.89 -2.24 -0.77
N ASP A 307 -9.18 -3.32 -1.11
CA ASP A 307 -9.71 -4.68 -1.06
C ASP A 307 -9.91 -5.12 0.40
N ASN A 308 -8.97 -4.80 1.28
CA ASN A 308 -9.07 -5.12 2.71
C ASN A 308 -10.30 -4.45 3.36
N ILE A 309 -10.57 -3.17 3.07
CA ILE A 309 -11.76 -2.50 3.63
C ILE A 309 -13.05 -3.08 3.03
N ASN A 310 -13.10 -3.35 1.72
CA ASN A 310 -14.26 -3.97 1.10
C ASN A 310 -14.58 -5.33 1.74
N GLU A 311 -13.57 -6.17 1.91
CA GLU A 311 -13.72 -7.48 2.56
C GLU A 311 -14.10 -7.34 4.05
N LEU A 312 -13.53 -6.36 4.75
CA LEU A 312 -13.90 -6.07 6.15
C LEU A 312 -15.40 -5.73 6.27
N ILE A 313 -15.92 -4.92 5.35
CA ILE A 313 -17.35 -4.60 5.30
C ILE A 313 -18.17 -5.88 5.10
N ASP A 314 -17.77 -6.77 4.17
CA ASP A 314 -18.48 -8.02 3.92
C ASP A 314 -18.48 -8.95 5.15
N ILE A 315 -17.36 -9.02 5.88
CA ILE A 315 -17.24 -9.79 7.12
C ILE A 315 -18.18 -9.23 8.21
N ILE A 316 -18.24 -7.92 8.35
CA ILE A 316 -19.12 -7.24 9.32
C ILE A 316 -20.60 -7.50 8.98
N ASP A 317 -20.97 -7.32 7.72
CA ASP A 317 -22.33 -7.52 7.25
C ASP A 317 -22.79 -8.99 7.45
N ALA A 318 -21.90 -9.97 7.13
CA ALA A 318 -22.18 -11.38 7.36
C ALA A 318 -22.37 -11.72 8.84
N LYS A 319 -21.67 -11.04 9.77
CA LYS A 319 -21.90 -11.23 11.21
C LYS A 319 -23.26 -10.67 11.64
N LYS A 320 -23.61 -9.46 11.19
CA LYS A 320 -24.91 -8.84 11.50
C LYS A 320 -26.11 -9.67 11.02
N LEU A 321 -26.00 -10.29 9.85
CA LEU A 321 -27.04 -11.16 9.31
C LEU A 321 -27.28 -12.41 10.18
N LYS A 322 -26.22 -12.98 10.76
CA LYS A 322 -26.33 -14.14 11.67
C LYS A 322 -26.96 -13.83 13.01
N GLN A 323 -26.96 -12.56 13.42
CA GLN A 323 -27.58 -12.11 14.68
C GLN A 323 -29.09 -11.86 14.53
N ASN A 324 -29.54 -11.54 13.32
CA ASN A 324 -30.94 -11.17 13.03
C ASN A 324 -31.77 -12.33 12.47
N GLY A 325 -31.20 -13.52 12.27
CA GLY A 325 -31.86 -14.73 11.79
C GLY A 325 -31.84 -15.84 12.83
#